data_9e2d83b396b4857f3dd785c4d649cbf7
#
_entry.id   9e2d83b396b4857f3dd785c4d649cbf7
#
_cell.length_a   1.000
_cell.length_b   1.000
_cell.length_c   1.000
_cell.angle_alpha   90.00
_cell.angle_beta   90.00
_cell.angle_gamma   90.00
#
_symmetry.space_group_name_H-M   'P 1'
#
loop_
_entity.id
_entity.type
_entity.pdbx_description
1 polymer ?
#
loop_
_entity_poly.entity_id
_entity_poly.type
_entity_poly.pdbx_seq_one_letter_code
_entity_poly.pdbx_strand_id
1 'polypeptide(L)'
;MCLIFIIVGIVPIMLIKHGILTNYQDQAVKQRISIIQSQSDLITAQISKTDYLSGEKSKITDVELQQMANLYNGRILVVNKEFRIIKDTDQTDEGKYIVAEEVIRCFRGEDGQSYSRKNGFIEITIPIYDAQSKEVEGVMIVSTPTRDNRKNRDDLNRKVLILQIGMGIAIFLIAYYLSKMLAKPFEKVTKSLSQVQEGFLDADISIPDYTETQQLAEAYNQMLARMKALDDSRQEFVSNVS
;
A
#
# COMPACT_ATOMS: atom_id res chain seq x y z
N MET A 1 24.91 3.11 16.45
CA MET A 1 24.95 2.12 15.34
C MET A 1 23.65 1.31 15.26
N CYS A 2 23.21 0.58 16.28
CA CYS A 2 22.00 -0.24 16.24
C CYS A 2 20.73 0.54 15.81
N LEU A 3 20.56 1.76 16.29
CA LEU A 3 19.40 2.62 16.02
C LEU A 3 19.29 3.01 14.53
N ILE A 4 20.42 3.21 13.84
CA ILE A 4 20.47 3.51 12.41
C ILE A 4 19.99 2.30 11.59
N PHE A 5 20.43 1.10 11.92
CA PHE A 5 19.99 -0.13 11.23
C PHE A 5 18.49 -0.40 11.42
N ILE A 6 17.96 -0.09 12.61
CA ILE A 6 16.52 -0.22 12.89
C ILE A 6 15.72 0.77 12.04
N ILE A 7 16.14 2.03 11.97
CA ILE A 7 15.47 3.06 11.17
C ILE A 7 15.49 2.69 9.67
N VAL A 8 16.67 2.30 9.14
CA VAL A 8 16.82 1.93 7.72
C VAL A 8 15.99 0.68 7.38
N GLY A 9 15.77 -0.22 8.33
CA GLY A 9 14.95 -1.42 8.10
C GLY A 9 13.44 -1.16 8.23
N ILE A 10 13.00 -0.35 9.19
CA ILE A 10 11.57 -0.16 9.49
C ILE A 10 10.90 0.87 8.57
N VAL A 11 11.60 1.96 8.21
CA VAL A 11 11.02 3.04 7.39
C VAL A 11 10.54 2.54 6.01
N PRO A 12 11.32 1.77 5.22
CA PRO A 12 10.85 1.23 3.95
C PRO A 12 9.60 0.34 4.09
N ILE A 13 9.53 -0.47 5.14
CA ILE A 13 8.38 -1.35 5.40
C ILE A 13 7.10 -0.55 5.65
N MET A 14 7.18 0.56 6.39
CA MET A 14 6.05 1.45 6.62
C MET A 14 5.58 2.14 5.32
N LEU A 15 6.53 2.59 4.48
CA LEU A 15 6.22 3.22 3.18
C LEU A 15 5.55 2.24 2.22
N ILE A 16 6.07 1.01 2.13
CA ILE A 16 5.51 -0.06 1.29
C ILE A 16 4.09 -0.40 1.74
N LYS A 17 3.84 -0.51 3.06
CA LYS A 17 2.49 -0.76 3.58
C LYS A 17 1.51 0.33 3.14
N HIS A 18 1.88 1.58 3.28
CA HIS A 18 0.99 2.69 2.91
C HIS A 18 0.68 2.68 1.40
N GLY A 19 1.70 2.44 0.56
CA GLY A 19 1.54 2.36 -0.89
C GLY A 19 0.71 1.16 -1.35
N ILE A 20 0.92 -0.03 -0.77
CA ILE A 20 0.17 -1.23 -1.16
C ILE A 20 -1.31 -1.11 -0.77
N LEU A 21 -1.61 -0.63 0.44
CA LEU A 21 -2.99 -0.53 0.91
C LEU A 21 -3.82 0.49 0.13
N THR A 22 -3.24 1.64 -0.24
CA THR A 22 -3.93 2.64 -1.06
C THR A 22 -4.16 2.16 -2.49
N ASN A 23 -3.14 1.61 -3.14
CA ASN A 23 -3.25 1.08 -4.50
C ASN A 23 -4.21 -0.11 -4.61
N TYR A 24 -4.19 -1.01 -3.63
CA TYR A 24 -5.09 -2.16 -3.62
C TYR A 24 -6.57 -1.74 -3.55
N GLN A 25 -6.88 -0.73 -2.73
CA GLN A 25 -8.25 -0.23 -2.63
C GLN A 25 -8.74 0.40 -3.92
N ASP A 26 -7.92 1.24 -4.53
CA ASP A 26 -8.30 1.93 -5.76
C ASP A 26 -8.44 0.93 -6.93
N GLN A 27 -7.59 -0.09 -7.00
CA GLN A 27 -7.72 -1.16 -7.99
C GLN A 27 -8.96 -2.04 -7.74
N ALA A 28 -9.25 -2.42 -6.50
CA ALA A 28 -10.42 -3.22 -6.16
C ALA A 28 -11.73 -2.49 -6.48
N VAL A 29 -11.79 -1.17 -6.21
CA VAL A 29 -12.94 -0.34 -6.57
C VAL A 29 -13.09 -0.23 -8.09
N LYS A 30 -12.02 0.07 -8.83
CA LYS A 30 -12.04 0.15 -10.30
C LYS A 30 -12.46 -1.16 -10.94
N GLN A 31 -11.93 -2.27 -10.46
CA GLN A 31 -12.30 -3.59 -10.96
C GLN A 31 -13.78 -3.89 -10.69
N ARG A 32 -14.29 -3.57 -9.50
CA ARG A 32 -15.72 -3.74 -9.18
C ARG A 32 -16.61 -2.88 -10.06
N ILE A 33 -16.25 -1.61 -10.30
CA ILE A 33 -16.96 -0.72 -11.22
C ILE A 33 -17.00 -1.33 -12.63
N SER A 34 -15.87 -1.78 -13.16
CA SER A 34 -15.77 -2.37 -14.50
C SER A 34 -16.65 -3.63 -14.64
N ILE A 35 -16.68 -4.49 -13.62
CA ILE A 35 -17.54 -5.70 -13.64
C ILE A 35 -19.02 -5.30 -13.62
N ILE A 36 -19.40 -4.35 -12.76
CA ILE A 36 -20.80 -3.87 -12.68
C ILE A 36 -21.20 -3.23 -14.00
N GLN A 37 -20.35 -2.40 -14.61
CA GLN A 37 -20.62 -1.80 -15.93
C GLN A 37 -20.85 -2.86 -17.01
N SER A 38 -19.95 -3.82 -17.15
CA SER A 38 -20.08 -4.88 -18.16
C SER A 38 -21.36 -5.70 -18.01
N GLN A 39 -21.79 -5.97 -16.77
CA GLN A 39 -23.07 -6.66 -16.54
C GLN A 39 -24.27 -5.75 -16.79
N SER A 40 -24.16 -4.48 -16.43
CA SER A 40 -25.18 -3.48 -16.69
C SER A 40 -25.42 -3.27 -18.18
N ASP A 41 -24.36 -3.24 -18.98
CA ASP A 41 -24.44 -3.09 -20.44
C ASP A 41 -25.28 -4.20 -21.09
N LEU A 42 -25.20 -5.44 -20.55
CA LEU A 42 -26.02 -6.55 -21.03
C LEU A 42 -27.51 -6.31 -20.75
N ILE A 43 -27.84 -5.88 -19.53
CA ILE A 43 -29.22 -5.63 -19.11
C ILE A 43 -29.77 -4.38 -19.82
N THR A 44 -29.00 -3.31 -19.95
CA THR A 44 -29.43 -2.10 -20.66
C THR A 44 -29.69 -2.37 -22.15
N ALA A 45 -28.84 -3.20 -22.80
CA ALA A 45 -29.07 -3.65 -24.17
C ALA A 45 -30.32 -4.52 -24.34
N GLN A 46 -30.74 -5.23 -23.30
CA GLN A 46 -32.00 -5.97 -23.30
C GLN A 46 -33.19 -5.05 -23.07
N ILE A 47 -33.10 -4.10 -22.13
CA ILE A 47 -34.12 -3.08 -21.89
C ILE A 47 -34.40 -2.26 -23.16
N SER A 48 -33.37 -1.86 -23.91
CA SER A 48 -33.49 -1.06 -25.13
C SER A 48 -34.20 -1.77 -26.26
N LYS A 49 -34.36 -3.08 -26.21
CA LYS A 49 -35.11 -3.88 -27.21
C LYS A 49 -36.56 -4.09 -26.83
N THR A 50 -37.01 -3.58 -25.71
CA THR A 50 -38.36 -3.79 -25.16
C THR A 50 -38.95 -2.45 -24.75
N ASP A 51 -40.29 -2.38 -24.67
CA ASP A 51 -41.00 -1.19 -24.20
C ASP A 51 -40.97 -1.04 -22.65
N TYR A 52 -39.93 -1.57 -22.02
CA TYR A 52 -39.78 -1.56 -20.57
C TYR A 52 -39.77 -0.14 -19.97
N LEU A 53 -39.11 0.82 -20.66
CA LEU A 53 -39.05 2.22 -20.24
C LEU A 53 -40.39 2.94 -20.33
N SER A 54 -41.33 2.47 -21.17
CA SER A 54 -42.71 2.95 -21.26
C SER A 54 -43.62 2.41 -20.17
N GLY A 55 -43.09 1.51 -19.30
CA GLY A 55 -43.83 0.94 -18.17
C GLY A 55 -44.43 -0.45 -18.45
N GLU A 56 -44.09 -1.10 -19.58
CA GLU A 56 -44.45 -2.49 -19.78
C GLU A 56 -43.64 -3.40 -18.84
N LYS A 57 -44.37 -4.24 -18.11
CA LYS A 57 -43.73 -5.16 -17.13
C LYS A 57 -43.08 -6.34 -17.84
N SER A 58 -41.77 -6.44 -17.76
CA SER A 58 -41.02 -7.63 -18.18
C SER A 58 -40.54 -8.42 -16.94
N LYS A 59 -41.15 -9.58 -16.69
CA LYS A 59 -40.74 -10.43 -15.59
C LYS A 59 -39.29 -10.88 -15.70
N ILE A 60 -38.78 -11.07 -16.91
CA ILE A 60 -37.40 -11.51 -17.16
C ILE A 60 -36.45 -10.38 -16.74
N THR A 61 -36.65 -9.16 -17.21
CA THR A 61 -35.83 -7.99 -16.86
C THR A 61 -35.90 -7.68 -15.37
N ASP A 62 -37.08 -7.79 -14.74
CA ASP A 62 -37.26 -7.61 -13.30
C ASP A 62 -36.43 -8.60 -12.48
N VAL A 63 -36.42 -9.88 -12.91
CA VAL A 63 -35.64 -10.94 -12.23
C VAL A 63 -34.14 -10.71 -12.42
N GLU A 64 -33.69 -10.32 -13.59
CA GLU A 64 -32.27 -10.04 -13.86
C GLU A 64 -31.77 -8.83 -13.06
N LEU A 65 -32.53 -7.75 -13.00
CA LEU A 65 -32.23 -6.59 -12.17
C LEU A 65 -32.13 -6.97 -10.69
N GLN A 66 -33.09 -7.77 -10.21
CA GLN A 66 -33.09 -8.24 -8.82
C GLN A 66 -31.93 -9.19 -8.52
N GLN A 67 -31.57 -10.08 -9.45
CA GLN A 67 -30.41 -10.97 -9.30
C GLN A 67 -29.12 -10.17 -9.24
N MET A 68 -28.97 -9.18 -10.12
CA MET A 68 -27.80 -8.29 -10.11
C MET A 68 -27.73 -7.48 -8.81
N ALA A 69 -28.85 -6.92 -8.32
CA ALA A 69 -28.90 -6.20 -7.05
C ALA A 69 -28.48 -7.10 -5.89
N ASN A 70 -28.97 -8.33 -5.83
CA ASN A 70 -28.64 -9.30 -4.81
C ASN A 70 -27.15 -9.73 -4.87
N LEU A 71 -26.60 -9.94 -6.09
CA LEU A 71 -25.22 -10.33 -6.30
C LEU A 71 -24.22 -9.29 -5.74
N TYR A 72 -24.57 -8.01 -5.90
CA TYR A 72 -23.72 -6.89 -5.45
C TYR A 72 -24.14 -6.33 -4.10
N ASN A 73 -25.14 -6.92 -3.43
CA ASN A 73 -25.75 -6.37 -2.22
C ASN A 73 -26.09 -4.88 -2.39
N GLY A 74 -26.59 -4.55 -3.58
CA GLY A 74 -26.84 -3.17 -4.00
C GLY A 74 -28.28 -2.92 -4.36
N ARG A 75 -28.57 -1.68 -4.75
CA ARG A 75 -29.86 -1.21 -5.24
C ARG A 75 -29.74 -0.76 -6.69
N ILE A 76 -30.69 -1.11 -7.52
CA ILE A 76 -30.74 -0.71 -8.91
C ILE A 76 -32.03 0.06 -9.17
N LEU A 77 -31.88 1.23 -9.78
CA LEU A 77 -32.99 2.07 -10.25
C LEU A 77 -32.91 2.13 -11.78
N VAL A 78 -34.08 2.06 -12.45
CA VAL A 78 -34.22 2.35 -13.88
C VAL A 78 -35.08 3.56 -14.00
N VAL A 79 -34.59 4.59 -14.70
CA VAL A 79 -35.20 5.92 -14.84
C VAL A 79 -35.46 6.17 -16.32
N ASN A 80 -36.67 6.65 -16.66
CA ASN A 80 -37.03 7.00 -18.03
C ASN A 80 -36.73 8.47 -18.39
N LYS A 81 -37.01 8.89 -19.63
CA LYS A 81 -36.79 10.26 -20.12
C LYS A 81 -37.47 11.35 -19.30
N GLU A 82 -38.58 11.04 -18.66
CA GLU A 82 -39.32 11.95 -17.79
C GLU A 82 -38.75 12.02 -16.38
N PHE A 83 -37.54 11.46 -16.14
CA PHE A 83 -36.93 11.35 -14.83
C PHE A 83 -37.74 10.57 -13.80
N ARG A 84 -38.66 9.69 -14.27
CA ARG A 84 -39.48 8.84 -13.44
C ARG A 84 -38.78 7.50 -13.21
N ILE A 85 -38.76 7.03 -11.99
CA ILE A 85 -38.25 5.71 -11.62
C ILE A 85 -39.29 4.67 -12.06
N ILE A 86 -38.92 3.90 -13.08
CA ILE A 86 -39.78 2.83 -13.64
C ILE A 86 -39.59 1.54 -12.82
N LYS A 87 -38.36 1.30 -12.35
CA LYS A 87 -38.04 0.16 -11.53
C LYS A 87 -37.09 0.53 -10.39
N ASP A 88 -37.37 -0.03 -9.24
CA ASP A 88 -36.54 0.01 -8.04
C ASP A 88 -36.48 -1.38 -7.41
N THR A 89 -35.28 -1.97 -7.32
CA THR A 89 -35.10 -3.30 -6.72
C THR A 89 -35.45 -3.35 -5.22
N ASP A 90 -35.39 -2.21 -4.51
CA ASP A 90 -35.82 -2.09 -3.12
C ASP A 90 -37.31 -1.72 -2.98
N GLN A 91 -38.01 -1.45 -4.08
CA GLN A 91 -39.43 -1.13 -4.15
C GLN A 91 -39.88 0.11 -3.33
N THR A 92 -38.94 0.98 -2.96
CA THR A 92 -39.22 2.14 -2.09
C THR A 92 -39.57 3.42 -2.87
N ASP A 93 -38.99 3.58 -4.05
CA ASP A 93 -39.07 4.82 -4.82
C ASP A 93 -39.67 4.62 -6.23
N GLU A 94 -40.24 3.45 -6.53
CA GLU A 94 -40.89 3.15 -7.82
C GLU A 94 -42.03 4.14 -8.08
N GLY A 95 -42.01 4.75 -9.28
CA GLY A 95 -42.99 5.77 -9.67
C GLY A 95 -42.67 7.20 -9.23
N LYS A 96 -41.68 7.44 -8.39
CA LYS A 96 -41.24 8.78 -8.01
C LYS A 96 -40.30 9.38 -9.08
N TYR A 97 -40.08 10.69 -8.97
CA TYR A 97 -39.17 11.43 -9.84
C TYR A 97 -37.79 11.57 -9.15
N ILE A 98 -36.75 11.41 -9.95
CA ILE A 98 -35.36 11.62 -9.49
C ILE A 98 -34.66 12.62 -10.42
N VAL A 99 -34.22 13.73 -9.86
CA VAL A 99 -33.43 14.75 -10.56
C VAL A 99 -32.13 14.93 -9.83
N ALA A 100 -31.10 14.15 -10.24
CA ALA A 100 -29.74 14.22 -9.72
C ALA A 100 -28.80 14.67 -10.85
N GLU A 101 -27.71 15.33 -10.50
CA GLU A 101 -26.72 15.82 -11.46
C GLU A 101 -26.16 14.68 -12.33
N GLU A 102 -25.86 13.55 -11.72
CA GLU A 102 -25.33 12.35 -12.37
C GLU A 102 -26.31 11.79 -13.40
N VAL A 103 -27.62 11.81 -13.10
CA VAL A 103 -28.69 11.37 -14.03
C VAL A 103 -28.77 12.30 -15.20
N ILE A 104 -28.77 13.64 -14.96
CA ILE A 104 -28.81 14.64 -16.04
C ILE A 104 -27.60 14.52 -16.96
N ARG A 105 -26.41 14.33 -16.41
CA ARG A 105 -25.18 14.12 -17.19
C ARG A 105 -25.25 12.86 -18.03
N CYS A 106 -25.77 11.79 -17.48
CA CYS A 106 -25.95 10.53 -18.18
C CYS A 106 -26.94 10.68 -19.37
N PHE A 107 -28.03 11.42 -19.23
CA PHE A 107 -28.94 11.74 -20.36
C PHE A 107 -28.27 12.58 -21.46
N ARG A 108 -27.17 13.26 -21.17
CA ARG A 108 -26.31 13.94 -22.16
C ARG A 108 -25.31 13.02 -22.83
N GLY A 109 -25.32 11.73 -22.54
CA GLY A 109 -24.39 10.76 -23.07
C GLY A 109 -23.07 10.71 -22.33
N GLU A 110 -22.97 11.31 -21.13
CA GLU A 110 -21.81 11.23 -20.26
C GLU A 110 -21.98 10.08 -19.26
N ASP A 111 -21.05 9.12 -19.23
CA ASP A 111 -21.06 8.07 -18.21
C ASP A 111 -20.84 8.68 -16.83
N GLY A 112 -21.77 8.43 -15.92
CA GLY A 112 -21.69 8.90 -14.55
C GLY A 112 -21.09 7.84 -13.63
N GLN A 113 -19.90 8.10 -13.08
CA GLN A 113 -19.32 7.28 -12.01
C GLN A 113 -19.10 8.17 -10.81
N SER A 114 -19.77 7.88 -9.72
CA SER A 114 -19.61 8.56 -8.44
C SER A 114 -19.18 7.56 -7.38
N TYR A 115 -18.04 7.80 -6.75
CA TYR A 115 -17.55 7.02 -5.63
C TYR A 115 -17.44 7.89 -4.38
N SER A 116 -18.32 7.69 -3.43
CA SER A 116 -18.27 8.38 -2.16
C SER A 116 -17.54 7.51 -1.10
N ARG A 117 -16.29 7.85 -0.84
CA ARG A 117 -15.49 7.19 0.22
C ARG A 117 -16.06 7.44 1.63
N LYS A 118 -16.69 8.60 1.84
CA LYS A 118 -17.30 8.97 3.13
C LYS A 118 -18.56 8.16 3.42
N ASN A 119 -19.41 7.97 2.43
CA ASN A 119 -20.69 7.28 2.58
C ASN A 119 -20.57 5.77 2.42
N GLY A 120 -19.43 5.27 1.88
CA GLY A 120 -19.17 3.85 1.72
C GLY A 120 -20.04 3.19 0.65
N PHE A 121 -20.43 3.96 -0.38
CA PHE A 121 -21.17 3.48 -1.55
C PHE A 121 -20.42 3.81 -2.84
N ILE A 122 -20.56 2.91 -3.82
CA ILE A 122 -20.23 3.14 -5.22
C ILE A 122 -21.58 3.36 -5.91
N GLU A 123 -21.73 4.44 -6.63
CA GLU A 123 -22.89 4.74 -7.46
C GLU A 123 -22.41 4.88 -8.90
N ILE A 124 -23.07 4.18 -9.81
CA ILE A 124 -22.76 4.16 -11.24
C ILE A 124 -24.05 4.46 -12.00
N THR A 125 -24.02 5.45 -12.85
CA THR A 125 -25.11 5.76 -13.79
C THR A 125 -24.72 5.31 -15.18
N ILE A 126 -25.61 4.57 -15.85
CA ILE A 126 -25.35 3.92 -17.14
C ILE A 126 -26.47 4.31 -18.07
N PRO A 127 -26.18 4.90 -19.25
CA PRO A 127 -27.20 5.28 -20.21
C PRO A 127 -27.81 4.03 -20.86
N ILE A 128 -29.13 4.08 -21.08
CA ILE A 128 -29.89 3.12 -21.87
C ILE A 128 -30.22 3.80 -23.21
N TYR A 129 -29.57 3.29 -24.25
CA TYR A 129 -29.74 3.86 -25.60
C TYR A 129 -30.91 3.21 -26.32
N ASP A 130 -31.65 4.00 -27.09
CA ASP A 130 -32.60 3.46 -28.07
C ASP A 130 -31.87 2.62 -29.12
N ALA A 131 -32.46 1.49 -29.52
CA ALA A 131 -31.82 0.55 -30.44
C ALA A 131 -31.66 1.12 -31.86
N GLN A 132 -32.46 2.12 -32.24
CA GLN A 132 -32.49 2.69 -33.59
C GLN A 132 -31.85 4.07 -33.67
N SER A 133 -32.25 5.00 -32.78
CA SER A 133 -31.82 6.41 -32.82
C SER A 133 -30.45 6.63 -32.11
N LYS A 134 -30.00 5.72 -31.28
CA LYS A 134 -28.84 5.86 -30.39
C LYS A 134 -28.95 7.05 -29.41
N GLU A 135 -30.15 7.59 -29.25
CA GLU A 135 -30.40 8.57 -28.19
C GLU A 135 -30.58 7.89 -26.85
N VAL A 136 -30.26 8.60 -25.76
CA VAL A 136 -30.44 8.06 -24.39
C VAL A 136 -31.94 8.13 -24.05
N GLU A 137 -32.58 6.98 -23.88
CA GLU A 137 -33.99 6.83 -23.53
C GLU A 137 -34.23 6.62 -22.05
N GLY A 138 -33.20 6.17 -21.34
CA GLY A 138 -33.28 5.94 -19.91
C GLY A 138 -31.91 5.90 -19.27
N VAL A 139 -31.88 5.81 -17.94
CA VAL A 139 -30.67 5.69 -17.15
C VAL A 139 -30.86 4.58 -16.14
N MET A 140 -29.90 3.69 -16.06
CA MET A 140 -29.79 2.71 -14.98
C MET A 140 -28.81 3.23 -13.93
N ILE A 141 -29.22 3.27 -12.68
CA ILE A 141 -28.42 3.66 -11.54
C ILE A 141 -28.15 2.43 -10.69
N VAL A 142 -26.88 2.08 -10.49
CA VAL A 142 -26.46 0.97 -9.66
C VAL A 142 -25.74 1.53 -8.45
N SER A 143 -26.31 1.34 -7.26
CA SER A 143 -25.73 1.77 -5.98
C SER A 143 -25.32 0.55 -5.16
N THR A 144 -24.03 0.38 -4.86
CA THR A 144 -23.54 -0.77 -4.08
C THR A 144 -22.70 -0.34 -2.89
N PRO A 145 -22.86 -0.98 -1.71
CA PRO A 145 -22.05 -0.67 -0.55
C PRO A 145 -20.63 -1.21 -0.70
N THR A 146 -19.64 -0.44 -0.22
CA THR A 146 -18.24 -0.86 -0.18
C THR A 146 -17.89 -1.66 1.09
N ARG A 147 -18.88 -2.11 1.87
CA ARG A 147 -18.68 -2.80 3.15
C ARG A 147 -17.87 -4.08 3.04
N ASP A 148 -18.04 -4.86 1.99
CA ASP A 148 -17.28 -6.09 1.76
C ASP A 148 -15.79 -5.81 1.58
N ASN A 149 -15.45 -4.68 0.96
CA ASN A 149 -14.05 -4.24 0.84
C ASN A 149 -13.44 -3.83 2.19
N ARG A 150 -14.25 -3.42 3.19
CA ARG A 150 -13.76 -3.11 4.54
C ARG A 150 -13.36 -4.37 5.30
N LYS A 151 -14.15 -5.45 5.25
CA LYS A 151 -13.79 -6.73 5.88
C LYS A 151 -12.52 -7.32 5.29
N ASN A 152 -12.41 -7.37 3.96
CA ASN A 152 -11.19 -7.82 3.29
C ASN A 152 -9.98 -6.94 3.62
N ARG A 153 -10.21 -5.64 3.83
CA ARG A 153 -9.17 -4.70 4.26
C ARG A 153 -8.68 -4.98 5.68
N ASP A 154 -9.59 -5.27 6.61
CA ASP A 154 -9.23 -5.54 8.00
C ASP A 154 -8.47 -6.86 8.12
N ASP A 155 -8.85 -7.88 7.35
CA ASP A 155 -8.12 -9.15 7.25
C ASP A 155 -6.72 -8.97 6.61
N LEU A 156 -6.62 -8.17 5.55
CA LEU A 156 -5.34 -7.81 4.94
C LEU A 156 -4.46 -7.00 5.90
N ASN A 157 -5.03 -6.01 6.57
CA ASN A 157 -4.32 -5.22 7.58
C ASN A 157 -3.76 -6.10 8.68
N ARG A 158 -4.54 -7.07 9.17
CA ARG A 158 -4.10 -8.02 10.19
C ARG A 158 -2.96 -8.90 9.71
N LYS A 159 -3.05 -9.45 8.51
CA LYS A 159 -1.98 -10.27 7.89
C LYS A 159 -0.70 -9.45 7.68
N VAL A 160 -0.83 -8.24 7.14
CA VAL A 160 0.30 -7.32 6.94
C VAL A 160 0.93 -6.92 8.28
N LEU A 161 0.13 -6.70 9.34
CA LEU A 161 0.62 -6.36 10.67
C LEU A 161 1.43 -7.52 11.28
N ILE A 162 0.95 -8.76 11.15
CA ILE A 162 1.68 -9.95 11.62
C ILE A 162 3.02 -10.07 10.88
N LEU A 163 3.01 -9.89 9.57
CA LEU A 163 4.22 -9.93 8.74
C LEU A 163 5.21 -8.83 9.14
N GLN A 164 4.72 -7.62 9.42
CA GLN A 164 5.55 -6.49 9.86
C GLN A 164 6.21 -6.75 11.21
N ILE A 165 5.46 -7.31 12.18
CA ILE A 165 6.02 -7.67 13.49
C ILE A 165 7.13 -8.73 13.32
N GLY A 166 6.86 -9.77 12.52
CA GLY A 166 7.86 -10.81 12.24
C GLY A 166 9.13 -10.27 11.59
N MET A 167 8.98 -9.42 10.55
CA MET A 167 10.11 -8.75 9.90
C MET A 167 10.83 -7.78 10.83
N GLY A 168 10.10 -7.05 11.69
CA GLY A 168 10.69 -6.16 12.69
C GLY A 168 11.57 -6.90 13.69
N ILE A 169 11.12 -8.06 14.18
CA ILE A 169 11.90 -8.91 15.07
C ILE A 169 13.15 -9.43 14.36
N ALA A 170 13.04 -9.90 13.12
CA ALA A 170 14.17 -10.38 12.33
C ALA A 170 15.22 -9.27 12.12
N ILE A 171 14.79 -8.07 11.73
CA ILE A 171 15.68 -6.89 11.56
C ILE A 171 16.37 -6.54 12.88
N PHE A 172 15.61 -6.55 13.98
CA PHE A 172 16.19 -6.28 15.31
C PHE A 172 17.27 -7.28 15.69
N LEU A 173 17.05 -8.58 15.48
CA LEU A 173 18.03 -9.63 15.76
C LEU A 173 19.28 -9.48 14.88
N ILE A 174 19.12 -9.23 13.60
CA ILE A 174 20.23 -9.01 12.65
C ILE A 174 21.01 -7.75 13.05
N ALA A 175 20.31 -6.63 13.32
CA ALA A 175 20.93 -5.37 13.73
C ALA A 175 21.71 -5.51 15.05
N TYR A 176 21.17 -6.26 16.02
CA TYR A 176 21.85 -6.54 17.27
C TYR A 176 23.12 -7.37 17.06
N TYR A 177 23.03 -8.42 16.23
CA TYR A 177 24.18 -9.27 15.91
C TYR A 177 25.27 -8.48 15.18
N LEU A 178 24.91 -7.74 14.12
CA LEU A 178 25.84 -6.90 13.37
C LEU A 178 26.46 -5.79 14.23
N SER A 179 25.66 -5.14 15.06
CA SER A 179 26.15 -4.10 15.98
C SER A 179 27.22 -4.64 16.93
N LYS A 180 26.99 -5.83 17.48
CA LYS A 180 27.94 -6.48 18.41
C LYS A 180 29.22 -6.94 17.69
N MET A 181 29.06 -7.44 16.46
CA MET A 181 30.16 -7.92 15.62
C MET A 181 31.04 -6.77 15.15
N LEU A 182 30.50 -5.62 14.78
CA LEU A 182 31.26 -4.44 14.36
C LEU A 182 31.82 -3.64 15.53
N ALA A 183 31.13 -3.58 16.68
CA ALA A 183 31.57 -2.77 17.81
C ALA A 183 32.80 -3.38 18.53
N LYS A 184 32.86 -4.71 18.64
CA LYS A 184 33.97 -5.40 19.35
C LYS A 184 35.38 -5.07 18.84
N PRO A 185 35.67 -5.08 17.53
CA PRO A 185 37.00 -4.71 17.03
C PRO A 185 37.37 -3.25 17.32
N PHE A 186 36.42 -2.33 17.20
CA PHE A 186 36.68 -0.92 17.53
C PHE A 186 36.97 -0.68 19.01
N GLU A 187 36.28 -1.38 19.90
CA GLU A 187 36.53 -1.31 21.33
C GLU A 187 37.96 -1.79 21.67
N LYS A 188 38.43 -2.87 21.02
CA LYS A 188 39.82 -3.37 21.19
C LYS A 188 40.86 -2.33 20.73
N VAL A 189 40.66 -1.73 19.55
CA VAL A 189 41.56 -0.66 19.03
C VAL A 189 41.57 0.52 19.97
N THR A 190 40.42 0.98 20.44
CA THR A 190 40.33 2.13 21.35
C THR A 190 41.05 1.85 22.69
N LYS A 191 40.89 0.62 23.24
CA LYS A 191 41.54 0.22 24.48
C LYS A 191 43.05 0.15 24.33
N SER A 192 43.57 -0.39 23.22
CA SER A 192 45.00 -0.42 22.97
C SER A 192 45.60 0.98 22.74
N LEU A 193 44.87 1.87 22.08
CA LEU A 193 45.27 3.28 21.96
C LEU A 193 45.41 3.96 23.33
N SER A 194 44.51 3.71 24.27
CA SER A 194 44.64 4.27 25.63
C SER A 194 45.84 3.71 26.40
N GLN A 195 46.18 2.43 26.21
CA GLN A 195 47.37 1.83 26.82
C GLN A 195 48.68 2.46 26.30
N VAL A 196 48.73 2.76 25.00
CA VAL A 196 49.88 3.50 24.42
C VAL A 196 50.00 4.90 24.98
N GLN A 197 48.90 5.61 25.22
CA GLN A 197 48.93 6.92 25.88
C GLN A 197 49.47 6.86 27.31
N GLU A 198 49.29 5.72 27.99
CA GLU A 198 49.80 5.47 29.33
C GLU A 198 51.28 4.99 29.34
N GLY A 199 51.90 4.88 28.15
CA GLY A 199 53.31 4.51 28.00
C GLY A 199 53.55 3.01 27.78
N PHE A 200 52.51 2.19 27.65
CA PHE A 200 52.66 0.74 27.38
C PHE A 200 52.76 0.49 25.88
N LEU A 201 53.99 0.40 25.35
CA LEU A 201 54.24 0.20 23.91
C LEU A 201 54.20 -1.29 23.46
N ASP A 202 53.97 -2.22 24.37
CA ASP A 202 53.93 -3.66 24.07
C ASP A 202 52.52 -4.21 23.75
N ALA A 203 51.55 -3.34 23.58
CA ALA A 203 50.17 -3.72 23.33
C ALA A 203 49.92 -3.99 21.84
N ASP A 204 50.35 -5.15 21.34
CA ASP A 204 50.07 -5.59 19.97
C ASP A 204 48.61 -5.97 19.78
N ILE A 205 47.98 -5.51 18.66
CA ILE A 205 46.57 -5.77 18.38
C ILE A 205 46.47 -6.88 17.34
N SER A 206 45.94 -8.02 17.76
CA SER A 206 45.47 -9.06 16.84
C SER A 206 43.95 -8.97 16.69
N ILE A 207 43.45 -8.62 15.50
CA ILE A 207 42.04 -8.61 15.16
C ILE A 207 41.78 -9.66 14.08
N PRO A 208 41.08 -10.75 14.39
CA PRO A 208 40.71 -11.71 13.36
C PRO A 208 39.53 -11.24 12.55
N ASP A 209 39.51 -11.55 11.26
CA ASP A 209 38.38 -11.81 10.36
C ASP A 209 37.78 -10.73 9.48
N TYR A 210 38.19 -9.47 9.50
CA TYR A 210 37.69 -8.50 8.53
C TYR A 210 38.80 -7.73 7.86
N THR A 211 38.80 -7.69 6.52
CA THR A 211 39.84 -7.04 5.69
C THR A 211 40.09 -5.60 6.12
N GLU A 212 39.02 -4.83 6.41
CA GLU A 212 39.10 -3.44 6.80
C GLU A 212 39.63 -3.23 8.20
N THR A 213 39.24 -4.09 9.13
CA THR A 213 39.77 -4.07 10.52
C THR A 213 41.17 -4.63 10.63
N GLN A 214 41.55 -5.56 9.77
CA GLN A 214 42.89 -6.09 9.65
C GLN A 214 43.85 -5.00 9.15
N GLN A 215 43.49 -4.25 8.09
CA GLN A 215 44.31 -3.13 7.63
C GLN A 215 44.49 -2.05 8.70
N LEU A 216 43.46 -1.78 9.50
CA LEU A 216 43.57 -0.86 10.62
C LEU A 216 44.52 -1.35 11.70
N ALA A 217 44.44 -2.65 12.05
CA ALA A 217 45.37 -3.28 13.01
C ALA A 217 46.81 -3.29 12.52
N GLU A 218 47.05 -3.59 11.25
CA GLU A 218 48.38 -3.56 10.65
C GLU A 218 48.96 -2.14 10.66
N ALA A 219 48.19 -1.12 10.28
CA ALA A 219 48.60 0.27 10.31
C ALA A 219 48.95 0.74 11.74
N TYR A 220 48.14 0.29 12.72
CA TYR A 220 48.36 0.58 14.12
C TYR A 220 49.66 -0.10 14.66
N ASN A 221 49.86 -1.39 14.36
CA ASN A 221 51.06 -2.12 14.78
C ASN A 221 52.32 -1.54 14.12
N GLN A 222 52.26 -1.09 12.88
CA GLN A 222 53.38 -0.37 12.24
C GLN A 222 53.69 0.98 12.95
N MET A 223 52.66 1.70 13.39
CA MET A 223 52.83 2.94 14.14
C MET A 223 53.49 2.66 15.50
N LEU A 224 53.04 1.63 16.21
CA LEU A 224 53.65 1.17 17.46
C LEU A 224 55.11 0.83 17.31
N ALA A 225 55.45 0.02 16.29
CA ALA A 225 56.83 -0.38 16.01
C ALA A 225 57.75 0.85 15.79
N ARG A 226 57.26 1.86 15.07
CA ARG A 226 57.99 3.12 14.84
C ARG A 226 58.14 3.94 16.13
N MET A 227 57.12 4.01 16.98
CA MET A 227 57.20 4.70 18.26
C MET A 227 58.21 4.01 19.20
N LYS A 228 58.18 2.67 19.25
CA LYS A 228 59.12 1.89 20.06
C LYS A 228 60.56 2.11 19.59
N ALA A 229 60.81 2.07 18.27
CA ALA A 229 62.16 2.33 17.73
C ALA A 229 62.64 3.77 18.03
N LEU A 230 61.75 4.76 18.04
CA LEU A 230 62.07 6.15 18.39
C LEU A 230 62.41 6.27 19.90
N ASP A 231 61.65 5.56 20.76
CA ASP A 231 61.88 5.62 22.21
C ASP A 231 63.19 4.90 22.55
N ASP A 232 63.47 3.75 21.98
CA ASP A 232 64.73 3.02 22.12
C ASP A 232 65.94 3.88 21.70
N SER A 233 65.85 4.55 20.52
CA SER A 233 66.86 5.46 20.02
C SER A 233 67.06 6.68 20.94
N ARG A 234 66.02 7.18 21.51
CA ARG A 234 66.08 8.29 22.49
C ARG A 234 66.74 7.86 23.80
N GLN A 235 66.46 6.67 24.31
CA GLN A 235 67.06 6.10 25.50
C GLN A 235 68.57 5.83 25.29
N GLU A 236 68.92 5.26 24.10
CA GLU A 236 70.32 5.04 23.73
C GLU A 236 71.10 6.35 23.64
N PHE A 237 70.49 7.38 23.03
CA PHE A 237 71.08 8.72 22.95
C PHE A 237 71.32 9.32 24.35
N VAL A 238 70.35 9.25 25.24
CA VAL A 238 70.49 9.74 26.64
C VAL A 238 71.52 8.98 27.38
N SER A 239 71.66 7.62 27.22
CA SER A 239 72.65 6.80 27.84
C SER A 239 74.06 7.07 27.34
N ASN A 240 74.25 7.41 26.07
CA ASN A 240 75.56 7.71 25.50
C ASN A 240 76.06 9.13 25.77
N VAL A 241 75.20 10.06 26.22
CA VAL A 241 75.55 11.46 26.54
C VAL A 241 75.73 11.68 28.04
N SER A 242 75.41 10.72 28.91
CA SER A 242 75.60 10.75 30.38
C SER A 242 76.87 10.08 30.75
#